data_d1eb5d9077f2a5721866ef83b462aaa8
#
_entry.id   d1eb5d9077f2a5721866ef83b462aaa8
#
_cell.length_a   1.000
_cell.length_b   1.000
_cell.length_c   1.000
_cell.angle_alpha   90.00
_cell.angle_beta   90.00
_cell.angle_gamma   90.00
#
_symmetry.space_group_name_H-M   'P 1'
#
loop_
_entity.id
_entity.type
_entity.pdbx_description
1 polymer ?
#
loop_
_entity_poly.entity_id
_entity_poly.type
_entity_poly.pdbx_seq_one_letter_code
_entity_poly.pdbx_strand_id
1 'polypeptide(L)'
;QQYGKFNIGITAGIETTAVSNTWIEGCNKMDLIIVPSEHSKDGFVKALYEKMQTLPDGKQQKIGELKLEKPMEVLFEGTNKNIYKPIENASLDLVDDIKENFCFLHIGLWGQGGYGEDRKDISKLIKVFYESFANKKKQPALILKTNSATFSIMDREECLNKIKNLKSQFPKDWKLPNVYLLHGSLLDEEMNKLYNHPKVKTFISLTHGEGFGRPLLEA
;
A
#
# COMPACT_ATOMS: atom_id res chain seq x y z
N GLN A 1 -16.67 15.55 16.60
CA GLN A 1 -18.03 15.67 17.16
C GLN A 1 -18.40 14.31 17.76
N GLN A 2 -18.84 14.29 19.02
CA GLN A 2 -19.33 13.06 19.67
C GLN A 2 -20.82 12.93 19.36
N TYR A 3 -21.25 11.76 18.89
CA TYR A 3 -22.64 11.49 18.49
C TYR A 3 -23.35 10.53 19.44
N GLY A 4 -22.62 9.76 20.22
CA GLY A 4 -23.14 8.72 21.11
C GLY A 4 -22.70 8.88 22.56
N LYS A 5 -23.28 8.04 23.44
CA LYS A 5 -22.86 7.93 24.85
C LYS A 5 -21.48 7.29 24.98
N PHE A 6 -21.08 6.47 24.01
CA PHE A 6 -19.77 5.82 23.91
C PHE A 6 -19.36 5.83 22.44
N ASN A 7 -18.17 6.36 22.16
CA ASN A 7 -17.67 6.58 20.82
C ASN A 7 -16.41 5.75 20.59
N ILE A 8 -16.44 4.85 19.61
CA ILE A 8 -15.30 4.01 19.22
C ILE A 8 -14.70 4.57 17.95
N GLY A 9 -13.42 4.92 18.02
CA GLY A 9 -12.62 5.26 16.84
C GLY A 9 -12.02 3.99 16.24
N ILE A 10 -12.14 3.81 14.92
CA ILE A 10 -11.49 2.72 14.20
C ILE A 10 -10.59 3.34 13.13
N THR A 11 -9.32 2.96 13.10
CA THR A 11 -8.37 3.45 12.10
C THR A 11 -7.36 2.36 11.76
N ALA A 12 -6.96 2.28 10.48
CA ALA A 12 -5.87 1.42 10.07
C ALA A 12 -4.50 1.85 10.66
N GLY A 13 -4.48 3.03 11.29
CA GLY A 13 -3.25 3.61 11.78
C GLY A 13 -2.41 4.17 10.63
N ILE A 14 -1.13 4.26 10.89
CA ILE A 14 -0.16 4.76 9.93
C ILE A 14 0.76 3.62 9.49
N GLU A 15 1.11 3.64 8.23
CA GLU A 15 2.06 2.68 7.65
C GLU A 15 3.52 3.07 7.89
N THR A 16 3.78 4.11 8.67
CA THR A 16 5.11 4.60 9.05
C THR A 16 5.29 4.59 10.57
N THR A 17 6.42 5.09 11.07
CA THR A 17 6.78 5.02 12.50
C THR A 17 6.20 6.12 13.37
N ALA A 18 5.67 7.21 12.79
CA ALA A 18 5.17 8.35 13.55
C ALA A 18 3.79 8.80 13.05
N VAL A 19 2.84 8.90 13.96
CA VAL A 19 1.50 9.46 13.69
C VAL A 19 1.52 10.97 13.91
N SER A 20 0.68 11.72 13.16
CA SER A 20 0.60 13.16 13.32
C SER A 20 -0.10 13.55 14.63
N ASN A 21 0.20 14.75 15.13
CA ASN A 21 -0.46 15.33 16.31
C ASN A 21 -1.99 15.41 16.15
N THR A 22 -2.48 15.73 14.96
CA THR A 22 -3.92 15.84 14.68
C THR A 22 -4.65 14.50 14.85
N TRP A 23 -3.96 13.38 14.58
CA TRP A 23 -4.50 12.04 14.80
C TRP A 23 -4.60 11.72 16.30
N ILE A 24 -3.59 12.09 17.10
CA ILE A 24 -3.62 11.95 18.56
C ILE A 24 -4.78 12.79 19.15
N GLU A 25 -4.96 14.03 18.67
CA GLU A 25 -6.10 14.86 19.09
C GLU A 25 -7.44 14.23 18.73
N GLY A 26 -7.53 13.62 17.55
CA GLY A 26 -8.72 12.90 17.11
C GLY A 26 -9.02 11.68 17.99
N CYS A 27 -8.01 10.87 18.28
CA CYS A 27 -8.13 9.71 19.16
C CYS A 27 -8.55 10.10 20.58
N ASN A 28 -8.01 11.19 21.14
CA ASN A 28 -8.35 11.65 22.47
C ASN A 28 -9.82 12.15 22.61
N LYS A 29 -10.54 12.30 21.50
CA LYS A 29 -11.99 12.60 21.48
C LYS A 29 -12.87 11.34 21.53
N MET A 30 -12.28 10.16 21.43
CA MET A 30 -12.98 8.86 21.48
C MET A 30 -12.90 8.26 22.89
N ASP A 31 -13.77 7.30 23.17
CA ASP A 31 -13.75 6.56 24.43
C ASP A 31 -12.88 5.31 24.34
N LEU A 32 -12.78 4.73 23.14
CA LEU A 32 -11.94 3.59 22.79
C LEU A 32 -11.44 3.76 21.35
N ILE A 33 -10.21 3.35 21.07
CA ILE A 33 -9.67 3.28 19.72
C ILE A 33 -9.31 1.84 19.38
N ILE A 34 -9.63 1.42 18.16
CA ILE A 34 -9.30 0.11 17.61
C ILE A 34 -8.37 0.29 16.42
N VAL A 35 -7.26 -0.46 16.41
CA VAL A 35 -6.27 -0.49 15.34
C VAL A 35 -5.98 -1.93 14.90
N PRO A 36 -5.51 -2.16 13.65
CA PRO A 36 -5.39 -3.51 13.11
C PRO A 36 -4.11 -4.25 13.52
N SER A 37 -3.12 -3.57 14.10
CA SER A 37 -1.83 -4.20 14.42
C SER A 37 -1.15 -3.58 15.63
N GLU A 38 -0.26 -4.35 16.27
CA GLU A 38 0.61 -3.85 17.34
C GLU A 38 1.52 -2.72 16.84
N HIS A 39 2.00 -2.79 15.59
CA HIS A 39 2.78 -1.73 14.97
C HIS A 39 2.00 -0.40 14.96
N SER A 40 0.73 -0.43 14.53
CA SER A 40 -0.13 0.75 14.55
C SER A 40 -0.32 1.28 15.97
N LYS A 41 -0.65 0.39 16.94
CA LYS A 41 -0.79 0.75 18.35
C LYS A 41 0.46 1.43 18.90
N ASP A 42 1.61 0.86 18.65
CA ASP A 42 2.91 1.39 19.07
C ASP A 42 3.16 2.81 18.53
N GLY A 43 2.82 3.06 17.28
CA GLY A 43 2.94 4.38 16.63
C GLY A 43 2.14 5.46 17.36
N PHE A 44 0.93 5.13 17.82
CA PHE A 44 0.09 6.07 18.59
C PHE A 44 0.54 6.21 20.03
N VAL A 45 0.83 5.11 20.71
CA VAL A 45 1.16 5.10 22.16
C VAL A 45 2.50 5.79 22.43
N LYS A 46 3.47 5.62 21.51
CA LYS A 46 4.81 6.22 21.64
C LYS A 46 4.88 7.67 21.14
N ALA A 47 3.84 8.15 20.43
CA ALA A 47 3.83 9.53 19.92
C ALA A 47 3.73 10.54 21.06
N LEU A 48 4.64 11.50 21.07
CA LEU A 48 4.69 12.60 22.05
C LEU A 48 5.01 13.90 21.32
N TYR A 49 4.16 14.91 21.52
CA TYR A 49 4.32 16.23 20.92
C TYR A 49 4.30 17.31 21.99
N GLU A 50 5.10 18.34 21.80
CA GLU A 50 5.07 19.53 22.66
C GLU A 50 3.97 20.50 22.18
N LYS A 51 3.13 20.94 23.11
CA LYS A 51 2.18 22.03 22.86
C LYS A 51 2.88 23.36 23.06
N MET A 52 2.99 24.14 21.99
CA MET A 52 3.65 25.44 22.00
C MET A 52 2.61 26.56 21.91
N GLN A 53 2.81 27.64 22.65
CA GLN A 53 2.06 28.87 22.57
C GLN A 53 2.97 30.01 22.15
N THR A 54 2.55 30.80 21.19
CA THR A 54 3.25 32.03 20.81
C THR A 54 2.81 33.17 21.74
N LEU A 55 3.76 33.74 22.46
CA LEU A 55 3.55 34.88 23.34
C LEU A 55 3.42 36.18 22.53
N PRO A 56 2.89 37.27 23.13
CA PRO A 56 2.76 38.57 22.46
C PRO A 56 4.09 39.13 21.93
N ASP A 57 5.22 38.77 22.53
CA ASP A 57 6.56 39.16 22.10
C ASP A 57 7.13 38.30 20.96
N GLY A 58 6.32 37.35 20.41
CA GLY A 58 6.69 36.45 19.34
C GLY A 58 7.48 35.22 19.77
N LYS A 59 7.81 35.08 21.06
CA LYS A 59 8.51 33.88 21.56
C LYS A 59 7.55 32.72 21.72
N GLN A 60 8.07 31.51 21.53
CA GLN A 60 7.32 30.27 21.76
C GLN A 60 7.60 29.75 23.17
N GLN A 61 6.55 29.41 23.90
CA GLN A 61 6.60 28.82 25.22
C GLN A 61 5.91 27.45 25.18
N LYS A 62 6.58 26.43 25.75
CA LYS A 62 5.95 25.10 25.97
C LYS A 62 4.88 25.25 27.06
N ILE A 63 3.64 24.89 26.72
CA ILE A 63 2.49 24.93 27.62
C ILE A 63 1.97 23.57 28.04
N GLY A 64 2.55 22.50 27.48
CA GLY A 64 2.15 21.14 27.81
C GLY A 64 2.65 20.10 26.79
N GLU A 65 2.10 18.91 26.89
CA GLU A 65 2.38 17.80 26.01
C GLU A 65 1.08 17.25 25.42
N LEU A 66 1.17 16.68 24.22
CA LEU A 66 0.10 15.95 23.57
C LEU A 66 0.57 14.51 23.38
N LYS A 67 -0.16 13.59 23.99
CA LYS A 67 0.01 12.14 23.86
C LYS A 67 -1.34 11.45 23.82
N LEU A 68 -1.36 10.18 23.50
CA LEU A 68 -2.57 9.38 23.59
C LEU A 68 -2.97 9.19 25.07
N GLU A 69 -4.22 9.57 25.40
CA GLU A 69 -4.79 9.49 26.76
C GLU A 69 -5.93 8.46 26.86
N LYS A 70 -6.35 7.91 25.73
CA LYS A 70 -7.47 7.00 25.64
C LYS A 70 -7.01 5.56 25.41
N PRO A 71 -7.78 4.55 25.87
CA PRO A 71 -7.45 3.16 25.62
C PRO A 71 -7.44 2.87 24.12
N MET A 72 -6.44 2.09 23.70
CA MET A 72 -6.29 1.63 22.34
C MET A 72 -6.08 0.12 22.34
N GLU A 73 -6.90 -0.58 21.56
CA GLU A 73 -6.86 -2.03 21.46
C GLU A 73 -6.56 -2.48 20.05
N VAL A 74 -5.91 -3.63 19.94
CA VAL A 74 -5.61 -4.25 18.65
C VAL A 74 -6.71 -5.25 18.32
N LEU A 75 -7.34 -5.05 17.16
CA LEU A 75 -8.23 -6.02 16.54
C LEU A 75 -7.70 -6.31 15.15
N PHE A 76 -7.03 -7.43 14.98
CA PHE A 76 -6.48 -7.84 13.70
C PHE A 76 -7.57 -7.94 12.64
N GLU A 77 -7.29 -7.39 11.46
CA GLU A 77 -8.10 -7.64 10.29
C GLU A 77 -7.99 -9.12 9.89
N GLY A 78 -9.07 -9.66 9.38
CA GLY A 78 -9.10 -11.02 8.88
C GLY A 78 -9.09 -11.07 7.36
N THR A 79 -8.95 -12.27 6.82
CA THR A 79 -9.29 -12.57 5.44
C THR A 79 -10.38 -13.62 5.37
N ASN A 80 -11.17 -13.60 4.29
CA ASN A 80 -12.21 -14.60 4.09
C ASN A 80 -11.61 -15.93 3.58
N LYS A 81 -11.36 -16.86 4.48
CA LYS A 81 -10.78 -18.18 4.16
C LYS A 81 -11.66 -19.06 3.25
N ASN A 82 -12.94 -18.71 3.06
CA ASN A 82 -13.78 -19.41 2.09
C ASN A 82 -13.44 -18.99 0.64
N ILE A 83 -12.92 -17.77 0.46
CA ILE A 83 -12.52 -17.21 -0.82
C ILE A 83 -11.01 -17.36 -1.02
N TYR A 84 -10.22 -16.79 -0.11
CA TYR A 84 -8.75 -16.79 -0.18
C TYR A 84 -8.21 -18.13 0.35
N LYS A 85 -7.91 -19.00 -0.59
CA LYS A 85 -7.43 -20.36 -0.33
C LYS A 85 -6.67 -20.88 -1.54
N PRO A 86 -5.82 -21.88 -1.41
CA PRO A 86 -5.16 -22.53 -2.53
C PRO A 86 -6.15 -23.06 -3.57
N ILE A 87 -5.90 -22.76 -4.84
CA ILE A 87 -6.64 -23.26 -6.00
C ILE A 87 -5.64 -23.92 -6.94
N GLU A 88 -5.84 -25.20 -7.23
CA GLU A 88 -5.05 -25.89 -8.24
C GLU A 88 -5.48 -25.45 -9.65
N ASN A 89 -4.48 -25.18 -10.52
CA ASN A 89 -4.70 -24.80 -11.92
C ASN A 89 -5.65 -23.60 -12.10
N ALA A 90 -5.51 -22.58 -11.24
CA ALA A 90 -6.29 -21.37 -11.36
C ALA A 90 -6.10 -20.74 -12.76
N SER A 91 -7.20 -20.33 -13.40
CA SER A 91 -7.22 -19.65 -14.69
C SER A 91 -7.89 -18.29 -14.54
N LEU A 92 -7.29 -17.30 -15.17
CA LEU A 92 -7.79 -15.93 -15.23
C LEU A 92 -7.38 -15.34 -16.58
N ASP A 93 -8.36 -15.10 -17.47
CA ASP A 93 -8.15 -14.66 -18.85
C ASP A 93 -7.15 -13.51 -18.97
N LEU A 94 -7.21 -12.55 -18.00
CA LEU A 94 -6.30 -11.40 -17.95
C LEU A 94 -4.80 -11.79 -17.80
N VAL A 95 -4.52 -13.00 -17.35
CA VAL A 95 -3.16 -13.51 -17.10
C VAL A 95 -2.80 -14.66 -18.02
N ASP A 96 -3.82 -15.41 -18.51
CA ASP A 96 -3.61 -16.55 -19.38
C ASP A 96 -2.90 -16.18 -20.70
N ASP A 97 -3.14 -14.98 -21.24
CA ASP A 97 -2.50 -14.45 -22.45
C ASP A 97 -1.07 -13.92 -22.25
N ILE A 98 -0.60 -13.79 -20.99
CA ILE A 98 0.77 -13.35 -20.70
C ILE A 98 1.76 -14.43 -21.20
N LYS A 99 2.78 -14.01 -21.94
CA LYS A 99 3.73 -14.93 -22.60
C LYS A 99 4.71 -15.60 -21.63
N GLU A 100 5.04 -14.91 -20.54
CA GLU A 100 6.00 -15.37 -19.55
C GLU A 100 5.39 -16.39 -18.60
N ASN A 101 6.14 -17.45 -18.31
CA ASN A 101 5.73 -18.48 -17.33
C ASN A 101 6.22 -18.19 -15.90
N PHE A 102 6.94 -17.09 -15.72
CA PHE A 102 7.38 -16.60 -14.41
C PHE A 102 6.99 -15.13 -14.30
N CYS A 103 6.00 -14.85 -13.47
CA CYS A 103 5.54 -13.49 -13.21
C CYS A 103 5.69 -13.16 -11.73
N PHE A 104 6.26 -11.99 -11.46
CA PHE A 104 6.13 -11.31 -10.19
C PHE A 104 4.78 -10.60 -10.14
N LEU A 105 4.12 -10.60 -8.99
CA LEU A 105 2.86 -9.90 -8.78
C LEU A 105 3.05 -8.80 -7.74
N HIS A 106 2.64 -7.60 -8.06
CA HIS A 106 2.49 -6.50 -7.12
C HIS A 106 1.04 -6.04 -7.08
N ILE A 107 0.51 -5.79 -5.86
CA ILE A 107 -0.83 -5.26 -5.64
C ILE A 107 -0.72 -4.07 -4.70
N GLY A 108 -1.27 -2.95 -5.12
CA GLY A 108 -1.29 -1.74 -4.31
C GLY A 108 -1.73 -0.50 -5.07
N LEU A 109 -2.14 0.52 -4.34
CA LEU A 109 -2.46 1.82 -4.89
C LEU A 109 -1.17 2.53 -5.32
N TRP A 110 -1.09 3.00 -6.55
CA TRP A 110 0.00 3.86 -7.01
C TRP A 110 -0.31 5.30 -6.62
N GLY A 111 0.09 5.65 -5.40
CA GLY A 111 -0.18 6.97 -4.83
C GLY A 111 0.45 8.14 -5.61
N GLN A 112 0.16 9.34 -5.13
CA GLN A 112 0.82 10.55 -5.61
C GLN A 112 2.24 10.63 -5.03
N GLY A 113 3.10 11.33 -5.73
CA GLY A 113 4.50 11.50 -5.39
C GLY A 113 5.43 11.16 -6.55
N GLY A 114 6.65 11.65 -6.48
CA GLY A 114 7.72 11.32 -7.41
C GLY A 114 8.32 9.95 -7.12
N TYR A 115 9.46 9.69 -7.75
CA TYR A 115 10.25 8.48 -7.53
C TYR A 115 10.71 8.39 -6.07
N GLY A 116 10.30 7.32 -5.37
CA GLY A 116 10.65 7.10 -3.97
C GLY A 116 9.78 7.86 -2.95
N GLU A 117 8.80 8.64 -3.41
CA GLU A 117 7.88 9.41 -2.55
C GLU A 117 6.53 8.71 -2.37
N ASP A 118 6.15 7.84 -3.31
CA ASP A 118 4.96 7.01 -3.20
C ASP A 118 5.16 5.94 -2.11
N ARG A 119 4.22 5.83 -1.19
CA ARG A 119 4.28 4.88 -0.08
C ARG A 119 4.51 3.42 -0.53
N LYS A 120 3.90 3.02 -1.63
CA LYS A 120 4.07 1.66 -2.22
C LYS A 120 5.34 1.51 -3.05
N ASP A 121 5.98 2.63 -3.38
CA ASP A 121 7.24 2.74 -4.13
C ASP A 121 7.22 1.97 -5.47
N ILE A 122 6.07 2.03 -6.17
CA ILE A 122 5.83 1.28 -7.41
C ILE A 122 6.80 1.74 -8.51
N SER A 123 7.09 3.03 -8.57
CA SER A 123 8.05 3.57 -9.54
C SER A 123 9.45 2.96 -9.37
N LYS A 124 9.91 2.82 -8.12
CA LYS A 124 11.18 2.20 -7.78
C LYS A 124 11.14 0.69 -8.05
N LEU A 125 10.04 0.03 -7.73
CA LEU A 125 9.84 -1.39 -8.04
C LEU A 125 10.03 -1.65 -9.53
N ILE A 126 9.37 -0.87 -10.40
CA ILE A 126 9.49 -1.00 -11.86
C ILE A 126 10.94 -0.76 -12.30
N LYS A 127 11.58 0.29 -11.78
CA LYS A 127 12.97 0.61 -12.15
C LYS A 127 13.92 -0.52 -11.78
N VAL A 128 13.88 -0.99 -10.53
CA VAL A 128 14.72 -2.09 -10.06
C VAL A 128 14.44 -3.36 -10.83
N PHE A 129 13.18 -3.63 -11.18
CA PHE A 129 12.80 -4.78 -12.00
C PHE A 129 13.43 -4.70 -13.40
N TYR A 130 13.40 -3.54 -14.05
CA TYR A 130 14.07 -3.33 -15.33
C TYR A 130 15.59 -3.52 -15.23
N GLU A 131 16.23 -2.92 -14.23
CA GLU A 131 17.69 -3.04 -14.01
C GLU A 131 18.12 -4.49 -13.75
N SER A 132 17.32 -5.22 -12.97
CA SER A 132 17.65 -6.60 -12.57
C SER A 132 17.53 -7.60 -13.71
N PHE A 133 16.58 -7.39 -14.62
CA PHE A 133 16.23 -8.37 -15.64
C PHE A 133 16.50 -7.91 -17.09
N ALA A 134 17.01 -6.69 -17.29
CA ALA A 134 17.42 -6.25 -18.60
C ALA A 134 18.44 -7.19 -19.24
N ASN A 135 18.32 -7.40 -20.54
CA ASN A 135 19.25 -8.17 -21.36
C ASN A 135 19.43 -9.66 -20.94
N LYS A 136 18.61 -10.17 -20.03
CA LYS A 136 18.64 -11.60 -19.67
C LYS A 136 18.05 -12.44 -20.80
N LYS A 137 18.59 -13.66 -20.97
CA LYS A 137 18.13 -14.64 -21.98
C LYS A 137 16.69 -15.08 -21.72
N LYS A 138 16.35 -15.29 -20.46
CA LYS A 138 14.98 -15.57 -19.98
C LYS A 138 14.58 -14.45 -19.03
N GLN A 139 13.59 -13.66 -19.40
CA GLN A 139 13.10 -12.55 -18.59
C GLN A 139 11.77 -12.93 -17.95
N PRO A 140 11.59 -12.67 -16.66
CA PRO A 140 10.26 -12.74 -16.03
C PRO A 140 9.41 -11.56 -16.47
N ALA A 141 8.12 -11.59 -16.13
CA ALA A 141 7.25 -10.42 -16.20
C ALA A 141 6.94 -9.87 -14.82
N LEU A 142 6.54 -8.60 -14.77
CA LEU A 142 5.94 -7.97 -13.61
C LEU A 142 4.48 -7.67 -13.91
N ILE A 143 3.56 -8.20 -13.12
CA ILE A 143 2.15 -7.89 -13.14
C ILE A 143 1.88 -6.86 -12.06
N LEU A 144 1.38 -5.69 -12.46
CA LEU A 144 0.98 -4.61 -11.56
C LEU A 144 -0.54 -4.57 -11.48
N LYS A 145 -1.12 -5.06 -10.40
CA LYS A 145 -2.53 -4.85 -10.07
C LYS A 145 -2.64 -3.54 -9.28
N THR A 146 -2.84 -2.46 -9.99
CA THR A 146 -2.77 -1.10 -9.44
C THR A 146 -3.73 -0.13 -10.13
N ASN A 147 -4.00 0.96 -9.44
CA ASN A 147 -4.65 2.18 -9.92
C ASN A 147 -4.04 3.37 -9.15
N SER A 148 -4.21 4.59 -9.64
CA SER A 148 -3.72 5.79 -8.93
C SER A 148 -4.75 6.33 -7.94
N ALA A 149 -5.99 6.54 -8.38
CA ALA A 149 -7.06 7.11 -7.53
C ALA A 149 -8.41 6.45 -7.78
N THR A 150 -8.69 6.09 -9.04
CA THR A 150 -9.98 5.56 -9.47
C THR A 150 -9.78 4.37 -10.40
N PHE A 151 -10.86 3.85 -10.96
CA PHE A 151 -10.82 2.83 -12.03
C PHE A 151 -11.25 3.42 -13.39
N SER A 152 -11.12 4.73 -13.56
CA SER A 152 -11.47 5.41 -14.81
C SER A 152 -10.44 5.12 -15.92
N ILE A 153 -10.86 5.39 -17.16
CA ILE A 153 -9.95 5.31 -18.33
C ILE A 153 -8.79 6.30 -18.18
N MET A 154 -9.04 7.50 -17.65
CA MET A 154 -8.00 8.51 -17.43
C MET A 154 -6.96 8.04 -16.42
N ASP A 155 -7.39 7.41 -15.33
CA ASP A 155 -6.49 6.83 -14.32
C ASP A 155 -5.63 5.71 -14.91
N ARG A 156 -6.23 4.86 -15.74
CA ARG A 156 -5.50 3.81 -16.49
C ARG A 156 -4.43 4.41 -17.39
N GLU A 157 -4.78 5.44 -18.17
CA GLU A 157 -3.82 6.11 -19.05
C GLU A 157 -2.70 6.78 -18.25
N GLU A 158 -2.99 7.35 -17.08
CA GLU A 158 -1.97 7.90 -16.18
C GLU A 158 -0.98 6.81 -15.74
N CYS A 159 -1.47 5.66 -15.29
CA CYS A 159 -0.61 4.52 -14.91
C CYS A 159 0.26 4.05 -16.09
N LEU A 160 -0.32 3.92 -17.29
CA LEU A 160 0.43 3.55 -18.50
C LEU A 160 1.49 4.57 -18.85
N ASN A 161 1.20 5.87 -18.74
CA ASN A 161 2.16 6.93 -19.00
C ASN A 161 3.31 6.92 -17.98
N LYS A 162 3.04 6.67 -16.69
CA LYS A 162 4.07 6.48 -15.67
C LYS A 162 5.01 5.33 -16.02
N ILE A 163 4.46 4.17 -16.42
CA ILE A 163 5.27 3.01 -16.88
C ILE A 163 6.10 3.36 -18.10
N LYS A 164 5.51 4.02 -19.10
CA LYS A 164 6.20 4.45 -20.33
C LYS A 164 7.33 5.42 -20.03
N ASN A 165 7.10 6.38 -19.14
CA ASN A 165 8.11 7.36 -18.74
C ASN A 165 9.29 6.69 -18.01
N LEU A 166 9.02 5.76 -17.11
CA LEU A 166 10.07 4.97 -16.46
C LEU A 166 10.88 4.16 -17.48
N LYS A 167 10.20 3.49 -18.40
CA LYS A 167 10.83 2.73 -19.48
C LYS A 167 11.73 3.58 -20.35
N SER A 168 11.35 4.83 -20.64
CA SER A 168 12.12 5.76 -21.50
C SER A 168 13.44 6.23 -20.88
N GLN A 169 13.65 6.02 -19.57
CA GLN A 169 14.89 6.37 -18.86
C GLN A 169 16.02 5.37 -19.12
N PHE A 170 15.71 4.22 -19.71
CA PHE A 170 16.70 3.18 -20.00
C PHE A 170 17.25 3.29 -21.42
N PRO A 171 18.49 2.80 -21.65
CA PRO A 171 19.07 2.79 -23.00
C PRO A 171 18.17 2.08 -24.01
N LYS A 172 18.05 2.61 -25.21
CA LYS A 172 17.15 2.09 -26.26
C LYS A 172 17.54 0.71 -26.76
N ASP A 173 18.80 0.35 -26.63
CA ASP A 173 19.36 -0.96 -27.00
C ASP A 173 19.15 -2.03 -25.92
N TRP A 174 18.71 -1.64 -24.73
CA TRP A 174 18.39 -2.60 -23.69
C TRP A 174 17.09 -3.35 -24.00
N LYS A 175 17.16 -4.68 -23.90
CA LYS A 175 15.98 -5.54 -23.93
C LYS A 175 15.40 -5.59 -22.52
N LEU A 176 14.38 -4.79 -22.26
CA LEU A 176 13.71 -4.73 -20.96
C LEU A 176 12.66 -5.86 -20.81
N PRO A 177 12.45 -6.39 -19.59
CA PRO A 177 11.36 -7.33 -19.30
C PRO A 177 9.99 -6.65 -19.45
N ASN A 178 8.94 -7.45 -19.59
CA ASN A 178 7.59 -6.92 -19.71
C ASN A 178 7.00 -6.54 -18.35
N VAL A 179 6.28 -5.42 -18.33
CA VAL A 179 5.45 -4.96 -17.21
C VAL A 179 4.01 -4.88 -17.71
N TYR A 180 3.12 -5.63 -17.10
CA TYR A 180 1.71 -5.69 -17.43
C TYR A 180 0.88 -4.95 -16.39
N LEU A 181 0.00 -4.08 -16.83
CA LEU A 181 -0.92 -3.35 -15.97
C LEU A 181 -2.28 -4.06 -15.92
N LEU A 182 -2.68 -4.54 -14.77
CA LEU A 182 -4.03 -4.96 -14.45
C LEU A 182 -4.75 -3.81 -13.73
N HIS A 183 -5.42 -2.97 -14.50
CA HIS A 183 -6.20 -1.84 -13.99
C HIS A 183 -7.67 -2.22 -13.91
N GLY A 184 -8.37 -1.69 -12.93
CA GLY A 184 -9.80 -1.97 -12.72
C GLY A 184 -10.07 -2.79 -11.46
N SER A 185 -11.33 -2.98 -11.14
CA SER A 185 -11.75 -3.81 -10.01
C SER A 185 -11.80 -5.29 -10.43
N LEU A 186 -11.38 -6.16 -9.53
CA LEU A 186 -11.57 -7.60 -9.60
C LEU A 186 -12.45 -8.02 -8.43
N LEU A 187 -13.26 -9.04 -8.62
CA LEU A 187 -13.98 -9.69 -7.52
C LEU A 187 -12.99 -10.43 -6.63
N ASP A 188 -13.37 -10.70 -5.38
CA ASP A 188 -12.49 -11.40 -4.43
C ASP A 188 -12.09 -12.80 -4.96
N GLU A 189 -12.99 -13.49 -5.65
CA GLU A 189 -12.71 -14.78 -6.29
C GLU A 189 -11.71 -14.66 -7.45
N GLU A 190 -11.78 -13.57 -8.21
CA GLU A 190 -10.83 -13.29 -9.29
C GLU A 190 -9.46 -12.90 -8.71
N MET A 191 -9.45 -12.14 -7.60
CA MET A 191 -8.23 -11.87 -6.85
C MET A 191 -7.58 -13.14 -6.36
N ASN A 192 -8.36 -14.08 -5.79
CA ASN A 192 -7.82 -15.36 -5.35
C ASN A 192 -7.29 -16.20 -6.53
N LYS A 193 -7.94 -16.18 -7.69
CA LYS A 193 -7.42 -16.80 -8.91
C LYS A 193 -6.10 -16.16 -9.36
N LEU A 194 -5.99 -14.83 -9.26
CA LEU A 194 -4.75 -14.11 -9.59
C LEU A 194 -3.59 -14.55 -8.70
N TYR A 195 -3.79 -14.64 -7.38
CA TYR A 195 -2.78 -15.11 -6.44
C TYR A 195 -2.34 -16.56 -6.72
N ASN A 196 -3.28 -17.44 -7.07
CA ASN A 196 -3.03 -18.85 -7.32
C ASN A 196 -2.70 -19.18 -8.79
N HIS A 197 -2.61 -18.18 -9.66
CA HIS A 197 -2.38 -18.43 -11.09
C HIS A 197 -1.01 -19.09 -11.34
N PRO A 198 -0.93 -20.17 -12.15
CA PRO A 198 0.32 -20.92 -12.34
C PRO A 198 1.51 -20.13 -12.85
N LYS A 199 1.28 -19.01 -13.55
CA LYS A 199 2.33 -18.09 -14.01
C LYS A 199 2.82 -17.12 -12.93
N VAL A 200 2.01 -16.83 -11.91
CA VAL A 200 2.39 -16.00 -10.76
C VAL A 200 3.22 -16.84 -9.81
N LYS A 201 4.49 -16.49 -9.63
CA LYS A 201 5.44 -17.29 -8.85
C LYS A 201 5.83 -16.64 -7.53
N THR A 202 5.64 -15.35 -7.42
CA THR A 202 5.99 -14.61 -6.21
C THR A 202 5.24 -13.28 -6.13
N PHE A 203 4.85 -12.91 -4.93
CA PHE A 203 4.38 -11.57 -4.61
C PHE A 203 5.58 -10.69 -4.25
N ILE A 204 5.58 -9.45 -4.70
CA ILE A 204 6.65 -8.49 -4.42
C ILE A 204 6.09 -7.14 -4.00
N SER A 205 6.69 -6.54 -2.98
CA SER A 205 6.34 -5.19 -2.50
C SER A 205 7.58 -4.47 -2.00
N LEU A 206 7.71 -3.20 -2.35
CA LEU A 206 8.72 -2.29 -1.80
C LEU A 206 8.06 -1.21 -0.92
N THR A 207 6.89 -1.49 -0.38
CA THR A 207 6.16 -0.55 0.47
C THR A 207 7.00 -0.08 1.65
N HIS A 208 6.92 1.20 1.97
CA HIS A 208 7.59 1.79 3.13
C HIS A 208 6.91 1.42 4.45
N GLY A 209 5.69 0.93 4.40
CA GLY A 209 4.94 0.45 5.55
C GLY A 209 3.52 0.04 5.20
N GLU A 210 2.95 -0.80 6.05
CA GLU A 210 1.57 -1.29 5.98
C GLU A 210 0.93 -1.21 7.35
N GLY A 211 -0.31 -0.76 7.42
CA GLY A 211 -1.09 -0.85 8.65
C GLY A 211 -1.38 -2.30 9.01
N PHE A 212 -1.81 -3.09 8.04
CA PHE A 212 -2.07 -4.52 8.19
C PHE A 212 -1.42 -5.38 7.10
N GLY A 213 -1.45 -4.95 5.85
CA GLY A 213 -0.84 -5.69 4.75
C GLY A 213 -1.74 -6.77 4.15
N ARG A 214 -3.04 -6.49 3.97
CA ARG A 214 -4.03 -7.44 3.42
C ARG A 214 -3.54 -8.23 2.20
N PRO A 215 -2.93 -7.62 1.17
CA PRO A 215 -2.47 -8.38 0.01
C PRO A 215 -1.42 -9.45 0.33
N LEU A 216 -0.64 -9.27 1.39
CA LEU A 216 0.34 -10.26 1.84
C LEU A 216 -0.32 -11.43 2.59
N LEU A 217 -1.46 -11.18 3.24
CA LEU A 217 -2.22 -12.22 3.93
C LEU A 217 -3.08 -13.04 2.96
N GLU A 218 -3.54 -12.42 1.88
CA GLU A 218 -4.42 -13.02 0.87
C GLU A 218 -3.65 -13.85 -0.17
N ALA A 219 -2.35 -13.53 -0.41
CA ALA A 219 -1.44 -14.22 -1.32
C ALA A 219 -0.86 -15.51 -0.67
#